data_79a4fc7029691b1f64294685175b44d8
#
_entry.id   79a4fc7029691b1f64294685175b44d8
#
_cell.length_a   1.000
_cell.length_b   1.000
_cell.length_c   1.000
_cell.angle_alpha   90.00
_cell.angle_beta   90.00
_cell.angle_gamma   90.00
#
_symmetry.space_group_name_H-M   'P 1'
#
loop_
_entity.id
_entity.type
_entity.pdbx_description
1 polymer ?
#
loop_
_entity_poly.entity_id
_entity_poly.type
_entity_poly.pdbx_seq_one_letter_code
_entity_poly.pdbx_strand_id
1 'polypeptide(L)'
;MKKRTILVLMTSVLALVLASCGQKESQTGKGMKIVTSFYPIYAMVKEVSGDLNDVRMIQSSSGIHSFAPSANDIAAIYDADVFVYHSHTLESWAGSLDPNLKKSKVKVLEASEGMTLDRVPGLEDVEAGDGVDEKTLYDPHTWLDPEKAGEEAQIIADKLSEVDSEHKETYQKNAEAFIKKAQELTKKFQPRFEKASQKTFVTQHTAFSYLAKRFGLNQLGIAGISPEQEPSPRQLTEIQEFVKTYKVKTIFTESNASSKVAETLVKSTGVGLKTLNPLEADPQNDKTYLENLEENMSVLAEELK
;
A
#
# COMPACT_ATOMS: atom_id res chain seq x y z
N MET A 1 73.44 2.28 28.79
CA MET A 1 72.51 1.26 28.25
C MET A 1 71.02 1.55 28.54
N LYS A 2 70.63 2.11 29.67
CA LYS A 2 69.20 2.35 30.02
C LYS A 2 68.45 3.39 29.17
N LYS A 3 69.12 4.42 28.61
CA LYS A 3 68.50 5.48 27.78
C LYS A 3 68.19 5.04 26.34
N ARG A 4 68.95 4.11 25.75
CA ARG A 4 68.70 3.58 24.40
C ARG A 4 67.54 2.60 24.35
N THR A 5 67.30 1.85 25.42
CA THR A 5 66.18 0.90 25.50
C THR A 5 64.82 1.58 25.65
N ILE A 6 64.77 2.75 26.32
CA ILE A 6 63.55 3.55 26.47
C ILE A 6 63.14 4.21 25.13
N LEU A 7 64.11 4.64 24.32
CA LEU A 7 63.82 5.28 23.01
C LEU A 7 63.26 4.27 21.98
N VAL A 8 63.73 3.01 22.02
CA VAL A 8 63.24 1.96 21.14
C VAL A 8 61.81 1.52 21.54
N LEU A 9 61.50 1.48 22.85
CA LEU A 9 60.14 1.16 23.33
C LEU A 9 59.13 2.29 22.94
N MET A 10 59.54 3.57 23.00
CA MET A 10 58.66 4.70 22.61
C MET A 10 58.37 4.75 21.12
N THR A 11 59.30 4.39 20.24
CA THR A 11 59.10 4.32 18.82
C THR A 11 58.22 3.15 18.41
N SER A 12 58.30 2.01 19.12
CA SER A 12 57.41 0.83 18.84
C SER A 12 55.96 1.06 19.25
N VAL A 13 55.70 1.83 20.32
CA VAL A 13 54.36 2.18 20.76
C VAL A 13 53.74 3.23 19.83
N LEU A 14 54.53 4.16 19.29
CA LEU A 14 54.05 5.16 18.34
C LEU A 14 53.67 4.52 16.96
N ALA A 15 54.40 3.47 16.56
CA ALA A 15 54.06 2.73 15.31
C ALA A 15 52.79 1.90 15.40
N LEU A 16 52.44 1.43 16.60
CA LEU A 16 51.20 0.68 16.85
C LEU A 16 49.93 1.55 16.91
N VAL A 17 50.08 2.83 17.29
CA VAL A 17 48.95 3.80 17.28
C VAL A 17 48.59 4.30 15.86
N LEU A 18 49.53 4.28 14.92
CA LEU A 18 49.28 4.67 13.52
C LEU A 18 48.68 3.55 12.67
N ALA A 19 48.69 2.30 13.11
CA ALA A 19 48.06 1.19 12.41
C ALA A 19 46.56 1.01 12.77
N SER A 20 46.04 1.76 13.76
CA SER A 20 44.63 1.68 14.21
C SER A 20 43.68 2.69 13.54
N CYS A 21 44.17 3.53 12.63
CA CYS A 21 43.35 4.50 11.90
C CYS A 21 43.06 4.06 10.45
N GLY A 22 42.80 2.78 10.25
CA GLY A 22 42.39 2.21 8.96
C GLY A 22 41.04 1.52 9.01
N GLN A 23 40.21 1.75 10.03
CA GLN A 23 38.78 1.53 9.88
C GLN A 23 38.26 2.63 8.96
N LYS A 24 38.01 2.28 7.69
CA LYS A 24 37.00 2.98 6.92
C LYS A 24 35.77 3.03 7.83
N GLU A 25 35.48 4.17 8.44
CA GLU A 25 34.11 4.50 8.74
C GLU A 25 33.37 4.26 7.42
N SER A 26 32.54 3.22 7.38
CA SER A 26 31.47 3.17 6.42
C SER A 26 30.73 4.47 6.70
N GLN A 27 30.92 5.47 5.87
CA GLN A 27 29.95 6.52 5.76
C GLN A 27 28.66 5.79 5.42
N THR A 28 27.85 5.55 6.43
CA THR A 28 26.41 5.37 6.27
C THR A 28 25.91 6.75 5.83
N GLY A 29 26.26 7.15 4.62
CA GLY A 29 25.51 8.13 3.88
C GLY A 29 24.12 7.52 3.81
N LYS A 30 23.16 8.10 4.53
CA LYS A 30 21.77 7.76 4.34
C LYS A 30 21.55 7.88 2.84
N GLY A 31 21.06 6.80 2.21
CA GLY A 31 20.72 6.83 0.78
C GLY A 31 19.70 7.92 0.45
N MET A 32 18.99 7.80 -0.62
CA MET A 32 17.98 8.78 -1.00
C MET A 32 16.94 8.98 0.12
N LYS A 33 16.48 10.21 0.26
CA LYS A 33 15.27 10.51 1.04
C LYS A 33 14.06 10.25 0.17
N ILE A 34 13.26 9.26 0.52
CA ILE A 34 12.04 8.90 -0.20
C ILE A 34 10.84 9.25 0.67
N VAL A 35 9.92 10.03 0.13
CA VAL A 35 8.62 10.29 0.76
C VAL A 35 7.55 9.51 0.02
N THR A 36 6.68 8.82 0.75
CA THR A 36 5.57 8.02 0.21
C THR A 36 4.24 8.54 0.71
N SER A 37 3.18 8.37 -0.06
CA SER A 37 1.86 8.89 0.27
C SER A 37 1.19 8.17 1.43
N PHE A 38 1.02 6.85 1.35
CA PHE A 38 0.29 6.07 2.36
C PHE A 38 0.86 4.66 2.53
N TYR A 39 0.29 3.87 3.46
CA TYR A 39 0.90 2.64 3.95
C TYR A 39 1.28 1.60 2.88
N PRO A 40 0.42 1.18 1.92
CA PRO A 40 0.83 0.19 0.92
C PRO A 40 2.06 0.61 0.13
N ILE A 41 2.11 1.88 -0.31
CA ILE A 41 3.24 2.41 -1.06
C ILE A 41 4.49 2.47 -0.19
N TYR A 42 4.35 2.94 1.06
CA TYR A 42 5.44 2.92 2.03
C TYR A 42 6.00 1.51 2.21
N ALA A 43 5.14 0.53 2.44
CA ALA A 43 5.53 -0.85 2.68
C ALA A 43 6.24 -1.46 1.47
N MET A 44 5.71 -1.28 0.25
CA MET A 44 6.32 -1.77 -0.98
C MET A 44 7.66 -1.08 -1.27
N VAL A 45 7.78 0.24 -1.07
CA VAL A 45 9.06 0.96 -1.20
C VAL A 45 10.07 0.44 -0.19
N LYS A 46 9.68 0.15 1.05
CA LYS A 46 10.55 -0.45 2.07
C LYS A 46 10.99 -1.86 1.69
N GLU A 47 10.11 -2.71 1.19
CA GLU A 47 10.46 -4.06 0.71
C GLU A 47 11.44 -4.00 -0.47
N VAL A 48 11.22 -3.10 -1.44
CA VAL A 48 12.07 -2.95 -2.62
C VAL A 48 13.43 -2.34 -2.26
N SER A 49 13.45 -1.27 -1.46
CA SER A 49 14.69 -0.55 -1.14
C SER A 49 15.46 -1.16 0.02
N GLY A 50 14.84 -1.95 0.88
CA GLY A 50 15.45 -2.43 2.12
C GLY A 50 15.91 -1.25 2.99
N ASP A 51 17.13 -1.37 3.51
CA ASP A 51 17.75 -0.33 4.36
C ASP A 51 18.62 0.67 3.58
N LEU A 52 18.59 0.63 2.24
CA LEU A 52 19.40 1.52 1.40
C LEU A 52 18.97 2.98 1.52
N ASN A 53 17.68 3.25 1.73
CA ASN A 53 17.09 4.58 1.65
C ASN A 53 16.38 4.98 2.95
N ASP A 54 16.29 6.29 3.19
CA ASP A 54 15.51 6.88 4.27
C ASP A 54 14.06 7.09 3.77
N VAL A 55 13.15 6.17 4.11
CA VAL A 55 11.77 6.18 3.62
C VAL A 55 10.83 6.72 4.69
N ARG A 56 10.13 7.78 4.37
CA ARG A 56 9.11 8.42 5.21
C ARG A 56 7.73 8.30 4.57
N MET A 57 6.73 7.90 5.36
CA MET A 57 5.32 7.92 4.97
C MET A 57 4.64 9.24 5.40
N ILE A 58 3.78 9.79 4.54
CA ILE A 58 2.82 10.81 4.94
C ILE A 58 1.67 10.07 5.64
N GLN A 59 1.45 10.40 6.90
CA GLN A 59 0.36 9.79 7.67
C GLN A 59 -0.97 10.45 7.35
N SER A 60 -1.98 9.62 7.06
CA SER A 60 -3.37 10.05 6.98
C SER A 60 -4.12 9.56 8.21
N SER A 61 -4.75 10.47 8.95
CA SER A 61 -5.64 10.13 10.06
C SER A 61 -7.10 9.95 9.61
N SER A 62 -7.44 10.39 8.40
CA SER A 62 -8.81 10.47 7.88
C SER A 62 -9.09 9.56 6.69
N GLY A 63 -8.25 8.56 6.44
CA GLY A 63 -8.32 7.76 5.21
C GLY A 63 -7.68 8.48 4.01
N ILE A 64 -7.25 7.71 3.01
CA ILE A 64 -6.51 8.24 1.86
C ILE A 64 -7.42 8.98 0.88
N HIS A 65 -8.69 8.57 0.74
CA HIS A 65 -9.62 9.11 -0.24
C HIS A 65 -9.94 10.59 -0.03
N SER A 66 -10.00 11.06 1.22
CA SER A 66 -10.26 12.46 1.58
C SER A 66 -9.01 13.18 2.11
N PHE A 67 -7.85 12.53 2.03
CA PHE A 67 -6.60 13.09 2.55
C PHE A 67 -6.16 14.32 1.76
N ALA A 68 -5.77 15.35 2.51
CA ALA A 68 -5.08 16.53 2.00
C ALA A 68 -3.78 16.73 2.79
N PRO A 69 -2.61 16.79 2.13
CA PRO A 69 -1.34 16.91 2.81
C PRO A 69 -1.24 18.27 3.56
N SER A 70 -0.68 18.22 4.76
CA SER A 70 -0.37 19.42 5.52
C SER A 70 0.79 20.21 4.91
N ALA A 71 1.00 21.45 5.34
CA ALA A 71 2.16 22.25 4.92
C ALA A 71 3.49 21.53 5.23
N ASN A 72 3.57 20.78 6.34
CA ASN A 72 4.74 20.00 6.71
C ASN A 72 4.97 18.81 5.78
N ASP A 73 3.89 18.16 5.33
CA ASP A 73 3.98 17.05 4.37
C ASP A 73 4.45 17.56 3.01
N ILE A 74 3.89 18.68 2.56
CA ILE A 74 4.34 19.35 1.32
C ILE A 74 5.82 19.73 1.43
N ALA A 75 6.25 20.32 2.56
CA ALA A 75 7.68 20.67 2.76
C ALA A 75 8.57 19.41 2.73
N ALA A 76 8.12 18.29 3.32
CA ALA A 76 8.85 17.03 3.29
C ALA A 76 8.97 16.47 1.86
N ILE A 77 7.92 16.57 1.05
CA ILE A 77 7.94 16.16 -0.36
C ILE A 77 8.99 17.00 -1.13
N TYR A 78 9.01 18.33 -0.96
CA TYR A 78 9.97 19.19 -1.63
C TYR A 78 11.44 19.02 -1.15
N ASP A 79 11.66 18.52 0.08
CA ASP A 79 12.99 18.19 0.62
C ASP A 79 13.48 16.78 0.22
N ALA A 80 12.61 15.94 -0.32
CA ALA A 80 12.94 14.59 -0.75
C ALA A 80 13.77 14.55 -2.04
N ASP A 81 14.41 13.41 -2.28
CA ASP A 81 15.01 13.08 -3.58
C ASP A 81 13.95 12.41 -4.48
N VAL A 82 13.08 11.60 -3.87
CA VAL A 82 12.00 10.88 -4.57
C VAL A 82 10.69 11.02 -3.79
N PHE A 83 9.59 11.29 -4.49
CA PHE A 83 8.23 11.18 -3.97
C PHE A 83 7.50 10.07 -4.71
N VAL A 84 6.96 9.09 -3.96
CA VAL A 84 6.22 7.95 -4.51
C VAL A 84 4.78 8.00 -4.01
N TYR A 85 3.83 8.00 -4.93
CA TYR A 85 2.40 7.92 -4.66
C TYR A 85 1.76 6.81 -5.49
N HIS A 86 0.53 6.41 -5.16
CA HIS A 86 -0.12 5.30 -5.85
C HIS A 86 -0.62 5.72 -7.25
N SER A 87 -1.58 6.64 -7.29
CA SER A 87 -2.19 7.09 -8.55
C SER A 87 -2.90 8.42 -8.40
N HIS A 88 -3.04 9.18 -9.50
CA HIS A 88 -3.88 10.39 -9.44
C HIS A 88 -5.37 10.08 -9.36
N THR A 89 -5.79 8.85 -9.56
CA THR A 89 -7.17 8.40 -9.32
C THR A 89 -7.50 8.43 -7.84
N LEU A 90 -6.54 8.05 -6.99
CA LEU A 90 -6.69 8.04 -5.54
C LEU A 90 -6.20 9.36 -4.91
N GLU A 91 -4.97 9.77 -5.22
CA GLU A 91 -4.32 10.94 -4.63
C GLU A 91 -4.36 12.14 -5.61
N SER A 92 -5.54 12.67 -5.86
CA SER A 92 -5.73 13.80 -6.80
C SER A 92 -4.89 15.03 -6.45
N TRP A 93 -4.56 15.22 -5.15
CA TRP A 93 -3.67 16.28 -4.67
C TRP A 93 -2.23 16.09 -5.19
N ALA A 94 -1.75 14.85 -5.35
CA ALA A 94 -0.41 14.58 -5.89
C ALA A 94 -0.29 15.05 -7.33
N GLY A 95 -1.31 14.79 -8.17
CA GLY A 95 -1.39 15.32 -9.52
C GLY A 95 -1.39 16.85 -9.58
N SER A 96 -1.93 17.52 -8.56
CA SER A 96 -1.91 18.99 -8.47
C SER A 96 -0.52 19.55 -8.12
N LEU A 97 0.31 18.78 -7.42
CA LEU A 97 1.70 19.16 -7.11
C LEU A 97 2.67 18.92 -8.29
N ASP A 98 2.38 17.94 -9.13
CA ASP A 98 3.27 17.45 -10.19
C ASP A 98 3.85 18.55 -11.10
N PRO A 99 3.08 19.55 -11.60
CA PRO A 99 3.63 20.61 -12.42
C PRO A 99 4.72 21.46 -11.73
N ASN A 100 4.66 21.58 -10.40
CA ASN A 100 5.63 22.30 -9.61
C ASN A 100 6.81 21.40 -9.22
N LEU A 101 6.55 20.16 -8.87
CA LEU A 101 7.58 19.16 -8.56
C LEU A 101 8.47 18.87 -9.76
N LYS A 102 7.94 18.81 -10.99
CA LYS A 102 8.71 18.69 -12.24
C LYS A 102 9.74 19.81 -12.47
N LYS A 103 9.55 20.98 -11.83
CA LYS A 103 10.51 22.09 -11.86
C LYS A 103 11.51 22.05 -10.70
N SER A 104 11.35 21.11 -9.76
CA SER A 104 12.23 20.92 -8.62
C SER A 104 13.26 19.80 -8.87
N LYS A 105 14.06 19.47 -7.86
CA LYS A 105 14.98 18.33 -7.90
C LYS A 105 14.27 16.97 -7.66
N VAL A 106 13.06 16.99 -7.11
CA VAL A 106 12.34 15.80 -6.67
C VAL A 106 11.92 14.94 -7.86
N LYS A 107 12.21 13.66 -7.82
CA LYS A 107 11.68 12.68 -8.77
C LYS A 107 10.32 12.19 -8.29
N VAL A 108 9.31 12.33 -9.13
CA VAL A 108 7.93 11.89 -8.82
C VAL A 108 7.66 10.57 -9.50
N LEU A 109 7.27 9.56 -8.72
CA LEU A 109 6.99 8.21 -9.18
C LEU A 109 5.54 7.84 -8.84
N GLU A 110 4.79 7.43 -9.83
CA GLU A 110 3.46 6.84 -9.67
C GLU A 110 3.59 5.31 -9.66
N ALA A 111 3.19 4.66 -8.57
CA ALA A 111 3.38 3.23 -8.37
C ALA A 111 2.47 2.37 -9.26
N SER A 112 1.35 2.91 -9.71
CA SER A 112 0.43 2.24 -10.64
C SER A 112 0.61 2.64 -12.10
N GLU A 113 1.68 3.39 -12.45
CA GLU A 113 1.89 3.87 -13.82
C GLU A 113 1.97 2.71 -14.83
N GLY A 114 1.11 2.79 -15.86
CA GLY A 114 1.02 1.76 -16.90
C GLY A 114 0.18 0.53 -16.53
N MET A 115 -0.32 0.43 -15.31
CA MET A 115 -1.27 -0.63 -14.94
C MET A 115 -2.64 -0.36 -15.55
N THR A 116 -3.30 -1.42 -16.00
CA THR A 116 -4.71 -1.34 -16.39
C THR A 116 -5.58 -1.39 -15.16
N LEU A 117 -6.27 -0.28 -14.87
CA LEU A 117 -7.26 -0.23 -13.80
C LEU A 117 -8.62 -0.73 -14.30
N ASP A 118 -9.31 -1.50 -13.46
CA ASP A 118 -10.68 -1.92 -13.73
C ASP A 118 -11.65 -0.74 -13.51
N ARG A 119 -12.78 -0.75 -14.21
CA ARG A 119 -13.90 0.17 -13.92
C ARG A 119 -14.47 -0.15 -12.53
N VAL A 120 -14.92 0.90 -11.85
CA VAL A 120 -15.68 0.74 -10.60
C VAL A 120 -16.91 -0.11 -10.89
N PRO A 121 -17.18 -1.17 -10.12
CA PRO A 121 -18.37 -2.01 -10.31
C PRO A 121 -19.66 -1.21 -10.37
N GLY A 122 -20.43 -1.40 -11.44
CA GLY A 122 -21.67 -0.66 -11.72
C GLY A 122 -21.47 0.65 -12.50
N LEU A 123 -20.22 1.02 -12.86
CA LEU A 123 -19.89 2.16 -13.69
C LEU A 123 -19.25 1.76 -15.04
N GLU A 124 -19.36 0.49 -15.43
CA GLU A 124 -18.71 -0.07 -16.62
C GLU A 124 -19.12 0.66 -17.91
N ASP A 125 -20.39 1.06 -18.03
CA ASP A 125 -20.97 1.71 -19.19
C ASP A 125 -21.06 3.25 -19.06
N VAL A 126 -20.53 3.82 -17.96
CA VAL A 126 -20.55 5.28 -17.75
C VAL A 126 -19.38 5.91 -18.49
N GLU A 127 -19.67 6.85 -19.40
CA GLU A 127 -18.64 7.61 -20.11
C GLU A 127 -18.22 8.85 -19.31
N ALA A 128 -16.94 9.24 -19.47
CA ALA A 128 -16.44 10.50 -18.93
C ALA A 128 -17.03 11.69 -19.72
N GLY A 129 -17.28 12.79 -19.04
CA GLY A 129 -17.85 14.02 -19.63
C GLY A 129 -19.08 14.50 -18.84
N ASP A 130 -19.61 15.66 -19.20
CA ASP A 130 -20.79 16.27 -18.59
C ASP A 130 -20.84 16.26 -17.05
N GLY A 131 -19.67 16.52 -16.42
CA GLY A 131 -19.52 16.57 -14.97
C GLY A 131 -19.06 15.26 -14.32
N VAL A 132 -18.79 14.21 -15.10
CA VAL A 132 -18.18 12.96 -14.64
C VAL A 132 -16.69 13.01 -14.93
N ASP A 133 -15.87 13.03 -13.87
CA ASP A 133 -14.42 12.95 -13.99
C ASP A 133 -14.03 11.48 -14.31
N GLU A 134 -13.29 11.26 -15.40
CA GLU A 134 -12.83 9.94 -15.82
C GLU A 134 -12.12 9.18 -14.69
N LYS A 135 -11.38 9.89 -13.85
CA LYS A 135 -10.66 9.30 -12.73
C LYS A 135 -11.58 8.62 -11.72
N THR A 136 -12.80 9.13 -11.54
CA THR A 136 -13.78 8.54 -10.60
C THR A 136 -14.43 7.26 -11.12
N LEU A 137 -14.17 6.91 -12.37
CA LEU A 137 -14.72 5.72 -13.02
C LEU A 137 -13.84 4.48 -12.85
N TYR A 138 -12.64 4.63 -12.30
CA TYR A 138 -11.70 3.54 -12.13
C TYR A 138 -11.44 3.22 -10.65
N ASP A 139 -11.34 1.93 -10.37
CA ASP A 139 -11.03 1.41 -9.03
C ASP A 139 -9.51 1.51 -8.76
N PRO A 140 -9.08 2.27 -7.75
CA PRO A 140 -7.67 2.40 -7.44
C PRO A 140 -7.10 1.28 -6.57
N HIS A 141 -7.91 0.40 -5.97
CA HIS A 141 -7.52 -0.50 -4.86
C HIS A 141 -6.71 -1.73 -5.31
N THR A 142 -5.77 -1.55 -6.24
CA THR A 142 -4.93 -2.62 -6.80
C THR A 142 -4.06 -3.30 -5.75
N TRP A 143 -3.62 -2.57 -4.72
CA TRP A 143 -2.77 -3.09 -3.64
C TRP A 143 -3.41 -4.20 -2.81
N LEU A 144 -4.72 -4.40 -2.86
CA LEU A 144 -5.41 -5.48 -2.13
C LEU A 144 -5.42 -6.82 -2.88
N ASP A 145 -5.01 -6.86 -4.15
CA ASP A 145 -4.71 -8.09 -4.88
C ASP A 145 -3.20 -8.38 -4.76
N PRO A 146 -2.78 -9.55 -4.21
CA PRO A 146 -1.36 -9.85 -4.04
C PRO A 146 -0.53 -9.73 -5.31
N GLU A 147 -1.05 -10.16 -6.47
CA GLU A 147 -0.31 -10.10 -7.72
C GLU A 147 -0.23 -8.69 -8.30
N LYS A 148 -1.29 -7.89 -8.13
CA LYS A 148 -1.26 -6.47 -8.48
C LYS A 148 -0.27 -5.68 -7.61
N ALA A 149 -0.21 -5.97 -6.31
CA ALA A 149 0.83 -5.42 -5.43
C ALA A 149 2.24 -5.83 -5.89
N GLY A 150 2.39 -7.05 -6.45
CA GLY A 150 3.62 -7.49 -7.10
C GLY A 150 3.97 -6.67 -8.35
N GLU A 151 2.99 -6.33 -9.18
CA GLU A 151 3.17 -5.44 -10.34
C GLU A 151 3.63 -4.03 -9.89
N GLU A 152 3.00 -3.47 -8.85
CA GLU A 152 3.39 -2.17 -8.27
C GLU A 152 4.83 -2.20 -7.70
N ALA A 153 5.20 -3.26 -7.00
CA ALA A 153 6.56 -3.43 -6.47
C ALA A 153 7.60 -3.48 -7.60
N GLN A 154 7.28 -4.10 -8.75
CA GLN A 154 8.15 -4.10 -9.92
C GLN A 154 8.27 -2.70 -10.53
N ILE A 155 7.16 -1.97 -10.68
CA ILE A 155 7.17 -0.59 -11.18
C ILE A 155 8.03 0.31 -10.29
N ILE A 156 7.88 0.19 -8.96
CA ILE A 156 8.69 0.92 -7.98
C ILE A 156 10.18 0.58 -8.16
N ALA A 157 10.53 -0.70 -8.31
CA ALA A 157 11.93 -1.13 -8.50
C ALA A 157 12.53 -0.60 -9.78
N ASP A 158 11.78 -0.62 -10.89
CA ASP A 158 12.24 -0.09 -12.18
C ASP A 158 12.52 1.41 -12.08
N LYS A 159 11.59 2.17 -11.51
CA LYS A 159 11.72 3.62 -11.35
C LYS A 159 12.81 4.01 -10.36
N LEU A 160 12.97 3.31 -9.24
CA LEU A 160 14.09 3.55 -8.32
C LEU A 160 15.42 3.21 -8.99
N SER A 161 15.48 2.19 -9.85
CA SER A 161 16.67 1.83 -10.62
C SER A 161 17.08 2.91 -11.64
N GLU A 162 16.11 3.67 -12.17
CA GLU A 162 16.39 4.81 -13.06
C GLU A 162 17.00 6.00 -12.31
N VAL A 163 16.57 6.22 -11.06
CA VAL A 163 17.04 7.33 -10.23
C VAL A 163 18.36 7.00 -9.55
N ASP A 164 18.54 5.75 -9.12
CA ASP A 164 19.70 5.23 -8.41
C ASP A 164 20.19 3.94 -9.06
N SER A 165 20.92 4.10 -10.14
CA SER A 165 21.44 2.99 -10.94
C SER A 165 22.51 2.15 -10.23
N GLU A 166 23.15 2.68 -9.18
CA GLU A 166 24.15 1.97 -8.40
C GLU A 166 23.53 0.79 -7.63
N HIS A 167 22.30 0.96 -7.16
CA HIS A 167 21.59 -0.06 -6.37
C HIS A 167 20.53 -0.84 -7.18
N LYS A 168 20.51 -0.69 -8.51
CA LYS A 168 19.54 -1.35 -9.40
C LYS A 168 19.37 -2.84 -9.14
N GLU A 169 20.47 -3.59 -9.04
CA GLU A 169 20.43 -5.04 -8.82
C GLU A 169 19.73 -5.41 -7.50
N THR A 170 19.93 -4.59 -6.46
CA THR A 170 19.27 -4.79 -5.17
C THR A 170 17.78 -4.56 -5.27
N TYR A 171 17.34 -3.46 -5.91
CA TYR A 171 15.92 -3.16 -6.11
C TYR A 171 15.21 -4.27 -6.90
N GLN A 172 15.79 -4.71 -8.01
CA GLN A 172 15.23 -5.77 -8.83
C GLN A 172 15.12 -7.10 -8.06
N LYS A 173 16.19 -7.51 -7.39
CA LYS A 173 16.18 -8.74 -6.57
C LYS A 173 15.13 -8.71 -5.46
N ASN A 174 14.97 -7.57 -4.79
CA ASN A 174 14.01 -7.42 -3.72
C ASN A 174 12.56 -7.45 -4.26
N ALA A 175 12.30 -6.78 -5.39
CA ALA A 175 11.01 -6.84 -6.06
C ALA A 175 10.67 -8.27 -6.51
N GLU A 176 11.60 -9.00 -7.12
CA GLU A 176 11.43 -10.41 -7.47
C GLU A 176 11.07 -11.28 -6.26
N ALA A 177 11.73 -11.05 -5.12
CA ALA A 177 11.45 -11.76 -3.88
C ALA A 177 10.04 -11.44 -3.33
N PHE A 178 9.62 -10.18 -3.41
CA PHE A 178 8.27 -9.75 -3.03
C PHE A 178 7.21 -10.37 -3.94
N ILE A 179 7.39 -10.29 -5.26
CA ILE A 179 6.50 -10.88 -6.26
C ILE A 179 6.33 -12.39 -6.04
N LYS A 180 7.42 -13.10 -5.76
CA LYS A 180 7.36 -14.53 -5.46
C LYS A 180 6.51 -14.82 -4.23
N LYS A 181 6.69 -14.07 -3.13
CA LYS A 181 5.88 -14.20 -1.91
C LYS A 181 4.39 -13.92 -2.20
N ALA A 182 4.11 -12.88 -2.99
CA ALA A 182 2.74 -12.52 -3.39
C ALA A 182 2.06 -13.64 -4.20
N GLN A 183 2.77 -14.24 -5.15
CA GLN A 183 2.30 -15.40 -5.91
C GLN A 183 2.10 -16.65 -5.04
N GLU A 184 2.97 -16.88 -4.05
CA GLU A 184 2.82 -17.97 -3.09
C GLU A 184 1.56 -17.76 -2.24
N LEU A 185 1.28 -16.52 -1.85
CA LEU A 185 0.06 -16.14 -1.14
C LEU A 185 -1.18 -16.42 -1.99
N THR A 186 -1.21 -16.02 -3.26
CA THR A 186 -2.29 -16.36 -4.20
C THR A 186 -2.51 -17.87 -4.27
N LYS A 187 -1.44 -18.64 -4.51
CA LYS A 187 -1.51 -20.11 -4.60
C LYS A 187 -2.03 -20.76 -3.33
N LYS A 188 -1.68 -20.22 -2.16
CA LYS A 188 -2.15 -20.71 -0.86
C LYS A 188 -3.65 -20.56 -0.69
N PHE A 189 -4.22 -19.43 -1.16
CA PHE A 189 -5.64 -19.12 -0.94
C PHE A 189 -6.56 -19.58 -2.09
N GLN A 190 -6.04 -19.76 -3.30
CA GLN A 190 -6.82 -20.20 -4.45
C GLN A 190 -7.73 -21.41 -4.15
N PRO A 191 -7.24 -22.56 -3.61
CA PRO A 191 -8.11 -23.71 -3.34
C PRO A 191 -9.09 -23.48 -2.18
N ARG A 192 -8.84 -22.52 -1.29
CA ARG A 192 -9.76 -22.18 -0.22
C ARG A 192 -10.98 -21.44 -0.77
N PHE A 193 -10.75 -20.44 -1.61
CA PHE A 193 -11.80 -19.66 -2.25
C PHE A 193 -12.55 -20.48 -3.32
N GLU A 194 -11.89 -21.37 -4.05
CA GLU A 194 -12.56 -22.29 -4.98
C GLU A 194 -13.57 -23.19 -4.28
N LYS A 195 -13.25 -23.67 -3.08
CA LYS A 195 -14.12 -24.53 -2.27
C LYS A 195 -15.14 -23.76 -1.41
N ALA A 196 -15.05 -22.45 -1.35
CA ALA A 196 -15.96 -21.62 -0.56
C ALA A 196 -17.43 -21.85 -1.00
N SER A 197 -18.32 -22.13 -0.04
CA SER A 197 -19.74 -22.35 -0.30
C SER A 197 -20.47 -21.04 -0.63
N GLN A 198 -19.95 -19.91 -0.12
CA GLN A 198 -20.42 -18.57 -0.41
C GLN A 198 -19.38 -17.84 -1.28
N LYS A 199 -19.80 -17.30 -2.40
CA LYS A 199 -18.94 -16.54 -3.31
C LYS A 199 -19.15 -15.03 -3.23
N THR A 200 -20.15 -14.59 -2.52
CA THR A 200 -20.53 -13.18 -2.42
C THR A 200 -20.35 -12.67 -1.00
N PHE A 201 -19.74 -11.51 -0.86
CA PHE A 201 -19.54 -10.84 0.43
C PHE A 201 -19.82 -9.35 0.34
N VAL A 202 -20.11 -8.74 1.48
CA VAL A 202 -20.44 -7.31 1.59
C VAL A 202 -19.42 -6.64 2.48
N THR A 203 -18.85 -5.54 1.99
CA THR A 203 -17.85 -4.72 2.68
C THR A 203 -18.37 -3.31 2.94
N GLN A 204 -17.70 -2.57 3.79
CA GLN A 204 -18.07 -1.18 4.09
C GLN A 204 -17.94 -0.30 2.86
N HIS A 205 -16.83 -0.32 2.13
CA HIS A 205 -16.70 0.30 0.82
C HIS A 205 -16.16 -0.66 -0.23
N THR A 206 -16.13 -0.24 -1.49
CA THR A 206 -15.72 -1.07 -2.63
C THR A 206 -14.20 -1.07 -2.78
N ALA A 207 -13.47 -1.70 -1.82
CA ALA A 207 -12.01 -1.77 -1.87
C ALA A 207 -11.47 -3.12 -2.33
N PHE A 208 -12.24 -4.19 -2.23
CA PHE A 208 -11.74 -5.56 -2.40
C PHE A 208 -12.09 -6.18 -3.76
N SER A 209 -12.45 -5.38 -4.77
CA SER A 209 -12.89 -5.87 -6.09
C SER A 209 -11.79 -6.60 -6.85
N TYR A 210 -10.54 -6.11 -6.82
CA TYR A 210 -9.42 -6.83 -7.45
C TYR A 210 -9.16 -8.18 -6.78
N LEU A 211 -9.16 -8.23 -5.45
CA LEU A 211 -9.06 -9.48 -4.69
C LEU A 211 -10.22 -10.41 -5.02
N ALA A 212 -11.45 -9.90 -5.03
CA ALA A 212 -12.64 -10.68 -5.39
C ALA A 212 -12.51 -11.28 -6.79
N LYS A 213 -12.14 -10.46 -7.78
CA LYS A 213 -11.93 -10.88 -9.16
C LYS A 213 -10.84 -11.95 -9.28
N ARG A 214 -9.71 -11.79 -8.54
CA ARG A 214 -8.61 -12.76 -8.50
C ARG A 214 -9.07 -14.16 -8.14
N PHE A 215 -9.98 -14.27 -7.17
CA PHE A 215 -10.42 -15.53 -6.61
C PHE A 215 -11.82 -15.98 -7.05
N GLY A 216 -12.41 -15.33 -8.05
CA GLY A 216 -13.76 -15.66 -8.55
C GLY A 216 -14.85 -15.41 -7.51
N LEU A 217 -14.70 -14.39 -6.69
CA LEU A 217 -15.66 -13.91 -5.71
C LEU A 217 -16.41 -12.68 -6.22
N ASN A 218 -17.53 -12.33 -5.57
CA ASN A 218 -18.31 -11.13 -5.84
C ASN A 218 -18.33 -10.25 -4.59
N GLN A 219 -17.88 -9.01 -4.72
CA GLN A 219 -17.97 -8.01 -3.67
C GLN A 219 -19.12 -7.05 -3.93
N LEU A 220 -19.84 -6.64 -2.87
CA LEU A 220 -20.68 -5.46 -2.84
C LEU A 220 -20.19 -4.53 -1.73
N GLY A 221 -19.86 -3.28 -2.06
CA GLY A 221 -19.62 -2.22 -1.09
C GLY A 221 -20.93 -1.58 -0.61
N ILE A 222 -21.05 -1.32 0.69
CA ILE A 222 -22.16 -0.52 1.26
C ILE A 222 -22.02 0.94 0.82
N ALA A 223 -20.83 1.49 0.97
CA ALA A 223 -20.45 2.75 0.35
C ALA A 223 -19.88 2.48 -1.07
N GLY A 224 -19.73 3.53 -1.86
CA GLY A 224 -19.09 3.45 -3.17
C GLY A 224 -17.58 3.15 -3.06
N ILE A 225 -16.80 3.83 -3.90
CA ILE A 225 -15.34 3.66 -3.96
C ILE A 225 -14.60 4.31 -2.78
N SER A 226 -15.28 5.13 -1.99
CA SER A 226 -14.74 5.81 -0.80
C SER A 226 -15.63 5.50 0.40
N PRO A 227 -15.05 5.20 1.60
CA PRO A 227 -15.82 4.90 2.80
C PRO A 227 -16.61 6.09 3.36
N GLU A 228 -16.31 7.31 2.93
CA GLU A 228 -17.02 8.53 3.33
C GLU A 228 -18.34 8.72 2.57
N GLN A 229 -18.60 7.93 1.53
CA GLN A 229 -19.86 7.98 0.77
C GLN A 229 -20.96 7.24 1.53
N GLU A 230 -21.84 7.97 2.21
CA GLU A 230 -22.98 7.35 2.87
C GLU A 230 -24.05 6.92 1.87
N PRO A 231 -24.55 5.68 1.93
CA PRO A 231 -25.61 5.22 1.05
C PRO A 231 -26.92 5.93 1.36
N SER A 232 -27.68 6.24 0.31
CA SER A 232 -29.04 6.74 0.43
C SER A 232 -29.98 5.68 1.04
N PRO A 233 -31.17 6.07 1.59
CA PRO A 233 -32.14 5.10 2.10
C PRO A 233 -32.57 4.06 1.08
N ARG A 234 -32.63 4.40 -0.21
CA ARG A 234 -32.93 3.47 -1.29
C ARG A 234 -31.84 2.44 -1.44
N GLN A 235 -30.57 2.86 -1.51
CA GLN A 235 -29.42 1.96 -1.60
C GLN A 235 -29.35 1.02 -0.38
N LEU A 236 -29.66 1.50 0.83
CA LEU A 236 -29.74 0.62 2.01
C LEU A 236 -30.78 -0.50 1.85
N THR A 237 -31.94 -0.20 1.26
CA THR A 237 -32.96 -1.22 0.96
C THR A 237 -32.43 -2.22 -0.08
N GLU A 238 -31.80 -1.74 -1.14
CA GLU A 238 -31.20 -2.58 -2.19
C GLU A 238 -30.11 -3.50 -1.62
N ILE A 239 -29.26 -2.99 -0.69
CA ILE A 239 -28.26 -3.79 0.01
C ILE A 239 -28.92 -4.86 0.91
N GLN A 240 -30.01 -4.53 1.62
CA GLN A 240 -30.74 -5.52 2.43
C GLN A 240 -31.33 -6.64 1.56
N GLU A 241 -31.88 -6.30 0.39
CA GLU A 241 -32.39 -7.27 -0.58
C GLU A 241 -31.24 -8.12 -1.15
N PHE A 242 -30.11 -7.51 -1.46
CA PHE A 242 -28.91 -8.22 -1.90
C PHE A 242 -28.43 -9.24 -0.87
N VAL A 243 -28.29 -8.83 0.40
CA VAL A 243 -27.90 -9.71 1.51
C VAL A 243 -28.80 -10.93 1.60
N LYS A 244 -30.13 -10.75 1.46
CA LYS A 244 -31.11 -11.83 1.50
C LYS A 244 -31.03 -12.72 0.26
N THR A 245 -30.97 -12.13 -0.92
CA THR A 245 -30.95 -12.84 -2.22
C THR A 245 -29.75 -13.74 -2.35
N TYR A 246 -28.58 -13.21 -2.02
CA TYR A 246 -27.31 -13.94 -2.11
C TYR A 246 -26.96 -14.72 -0.84
N LYS A 247 -27.85 -14.70 0.16
CA LYS A 247 -27.66 -15.41 1.45
C LYS A 247 -26.32 -15.08 2.11
N VAL A 248 -25.95 -13.81 2.04
CA VAL A 248 -24.73 -13.31 2.70
C VAL A 248 -24.79 -13.62 4.18
N LYS A 249 -23.72 -14.19 4.74
CA LYS A 249 -23.66 -14.58 6.15
C LYS A 249 -22.99 -13.51 7.02
N THR A 250 -22.10 -12.71 6.44
CA THR A 250 -21.25 -11.77 7.16
C THR A 250 -21.08 -10.48 6.37
N ILE A 251 -21.25 -9.34 7.04
CA ILE A 251 -20.86 -8.01 6.55
C ILE A 251 -19.51 -7.66 7.16
N PHE A 252 -18.61 -7.12 6.33
CA PHE A 252 -17.27 -6.74 6.76
C PHE A 252 -17.18 -5.23 6.92
N THR A 253 -16.83 -4.77 8.12
CA THR A 253 -16.47 -3.39 8.42
C THR A 253 -14.98 -3.17 8.27
N GLU A 254 -14.57 -1.93 8.40
CA GLU A 254 -13.18 -1.50 8.36
C GLU A 254 -12.74 -0.90 9.68
N SER A 255 -11.46 -1.03 10.02
CA SER A 255 -10.93 -0.56 11.30
C SER A 255 -10.95 0.96 11.43
N ASN A 256 -10.86 1.68 10.30
CA ASN A 256 -10.65 3.14 10.27
C ASN A 256 -11.87 3.93 9.76
N ALA A 257 -13.02 3.27 9.59
CA ALA A 257 -14.24 3.93 9.11
C ALA A 257 -15.43 3.72 10.06
N SER A 258 -16.47 4.55 9.94
CA SER A 258 -17.67 4.43 10.78
C SER A 258 -18.46 3.18 10.45
N SER A 259 -18.62 2.27 11.42
CA SER A 259 -19.39 1.03 11.28
C SER A 259 -20.92 1.20 11.38
N LYS A 260 -21.45 2.40 11.66
CA LYS A 260 -22.86 2.63 11.97
C LYS A 260 -23.85 2.08 10.94
N VAL A 261 -23.54 2.24 9.66
CA VAL A 261 -24.41 1.75 8.57
C VAL A 261 -24.36 0.23 8.51
N ALA A 262 -23.18 -0.38 8.58
CA ALA A 262 -23.01 -1.82 8.62
C ALA A 262 -23.71 -2.43 9.84
N GLU A 263 -23.59 -1.85 11.02
CA GLU A 263 -24.31 -2.27 12.24
C GLU A 263 -25.83 -2.21 12.08
N THR A 264 -26.33 -1.19 11.40
CA THR A 264 -27.78 -1.06 11.12
C THR A 264 -28.25 -2.17 10.19
N LEU A 265 -27.48 -2.48 9.15
CA LEU A 265 -27.74 -3.58 8.23
C LEU A 265 -27.70 -4.94 8.95
N VAL A 266 -26.71 -5.17 9.81
CA VAL A 266 -26.61 -6.38 10.64
C VAL A 266 -27.84 -6.54 11.53
N LYS A 267 -28.26 -5.47 12.23
CA LYS A 267 -29.48 -5.50 13.06
C LYS A 267 -30.75 -5.83 12.28
N SER A 268 -30.84 -5.35 11.02
CA SER A 268 -32.04 -5.57 10.19
C SER A 268 -32.05 -6.91 9.44
N THR A 269 -30.87 -7.48 9.17
CA THR A 269 -30.72 -8.73 8.38
C THR A 269 -30.38 -9.95 9.24
N GLY A 270 -29.84 -9.75 10.44
CA GLY A 270 -29.42 -10.81 11.35
C GLY A 270 -28.12 -11.51 10.97
N VAL A 271 -27.32 -10.96 10.05
CA VAL A 271 -26.04 -11.53 9.62
C VAL A 271 -24.91 -11.20 10.58
N GLY A 272 -23.76 -11.87 10.44
CA GLY A 272 -22.56 -11.61 11.23
C GLY A 272 -21.87 -10.30 10.86
N LEU A 273 -21.01 -9.82 11.75
CA LEU A 273 -20.13 -8.68 11.54
C LEU A 273 -18.68 -9.09 11.79
N LYS A 274 -17.80 -8.78 10.84
CA LYS A 274 -16.35 -8.98 10.94
C LYS A 274 -15.62 -7.77 10.41
N THR A 275 -14.31 -7.75 10.54
CA THR A 275 -13.48 -6.65 10.05
C THR A 275 -12.52 -7.16 8.97
N LEU A 276 -12.42 -6.42 7.86
CA LEU A 276 -11.33 -6.47 6.91
C LEU A 276 -10.61 -5.14 6.95
N ASN A 277 -9.30 -5.15 6.78
CA ASN A 277 -8.49 -3.94 6.75
C ASN A 277 -8.12 -3.59 5.31
N PRO A 278 -8.60 -2.46 4.74
CA PRO A 278 -8.23 -2.05 3.38
C PRO A 278 -6.77 -1.60 3.27
N LEU A 279 -6.02 -1.63 4.36
CA LEU A 279 -4.60 -1.25 4.45
C LEU A 279 -4.31 0.20 3.99
N GLU A 280 -5.29 1.07 4.03
CA GLU A 280 -5.15 2.48 3.64
C GLU A 280 -4.39 3.32 4.67
N ALA A 281 -4.27 2.81 5.89
CA ALA A 281 -3.46 3.37 6.97
C ALA A 281 -2.54 2.30 7.55
N ASP A 282 -1.47 2.72 8.21
CA ASP A 282 -0.57 1.82 8.93
C ASP A 282 -1.37 1.00 9.96
N PRO A 283 -1.38 -0.34 9.86
CA PRO A 283 -2.11 -1.19 10.78
C PRO A 283 -1.52 -1.21 12.21
N GLN A 284 -0.43 -0.49 12.46
CA GLN A 284 0.23 -0.34 13.77
C GLN A 284 0.54 -1.71 14.43
N ASN A 285 1.07 -2.64 13.65
CA ASN A 285 1.48 -3.96 14.10
C ASN A 285 2.87 -4.34 13.53
N ASP A 286 3.44 -5.45 14.02
CA ASP A 286 4.77 -5.92 13.60
C ASP A 286 4.76 -6.81 12.35
N LYS A 287 3.61 -6.92 11.65
CA LYS A 287 3.46 -7.75 10.45
C LYS A 287 3.96 -7.01 9.21
N THR A 288 4.52 -7.77 8.29
CA THR A 288 4.79 -7.28 6.94
C THR A 288 3.48 -6.97 6.20
N TYR A 289 3.59 -6.23 5.11
CA TYR A 289 2.44 -5.93 4.25
C TYR A 289 1.70 -7.20 3.76
N LEU A 290 2.44 -8.19 3.26
CA LEU A 290 1.85 -9.44 2.77
C LEU A 290 1.24 -10.28 3.90
N GLU A 291 1.77 -10.23 5.12
CA GLU A 291 1.16 -10.88 6.28
C GLU A 291 -0.17 -10.20 6.69
N ASN A 292 -0.27 -8.88 6.60
CA ASN A 292 -1.53 -8.16 6.81
C ASN A 292 -2.56 -8.51 5.72
N LEU A 293 -2.12 -8.63 4.47
CA LEU A 293 -2.98 -9.05 3.36
C LEU A 293 -3.44 -10.51 3.54
N GLU A 294 -2.55 -11.39 4.00
CA GLU A 294 -2.87 -12.78 4.34
C GLU A 294 -3.91 -12.88 5.45
N GLU A 295 -3.87 -12.01 6.44
CA GLU A 295 -4.88 -11.96 7.50
C GLU A 295 -6.26 -11.64 6.94
N ASN A 296 -6.38 -10.62 6.08
CA ASN A 296 -7.62 -10.32 5.38
C ASN A 296 -8.17 -11.53 4.61
N MET A 297 -7.31 -12.17 3.82
CA MET A 297 -7.67 -13.34 3.04
C MET A 297 -8.07 -14.52 3.93
N SER A 298 -7.45 -14.66 5.10
CA SER A 298 -7.78 -15.71 6.08
C SER A 298 -9.16 -15.50 6.69
N VAL A 299 -9.44 -14.26 7.13
CA VAL A 299 -10.75 -13.88 7.67
C VAL A 299 -11.84 -14.09 6.61
N LEU A 300 -11.62 -13.60 5.39
CA LEU A 300 -12.58 -13.74 4.30
C LEU A 300 -12.83 -15.21 3.95
N ALA A 301 -11.78 -16.02 3.82
CA ALA A 301 -11.90 -17.43 3.49
C ALA A 301 -12.57 -18.25 4.60
N GLU A 302 -12.48 -17.83 5.87
CA GLU A 302 -13.19 -18.49 6.98
C GLU A 302 -14.70 -18.20 6.93
N GLU A 303 -15.08 -16.96 6.66
CA GLU A 303 -16.47 -16.52 6.65
C GLU A 303 -17.24 -16.96 5.38
N LEU A 304 -16.52 -17.32 4.31
CA LEU A 304 -17.12 -17.81 3.05
C LEU A 304 -17.24 -19.34 2.95
N LYS A 305 -16.91 -20.07 3.99
CA LYS A 305 -17.02 -21.54 4.05
C LYS A 305 -18.45 -22.05 3.89
#